data_f1b0933c0c3a18bce855ecff3952364f
#
_entry.id   f1b0933c0c3a18bce855ecff3952364f
#
_cell.length_a   1.000
_cell.length_b   1.000
_cell.length_c   1.000
_cell.angle_alpha   90.00
_cell.angle_beta   90.00
_cell.angle_gamma   90.00
#
_symmetry.space_group_name_H-M   'P 1'
#
loop_
_entity.id
_entity.type
_entity.pdbx_description
1 polymer ?
#
loop_
_entity_poly.entity_id
_entity_poly.type
_entity_poly.pdbx_seq_one_letter_code
_entity_poly.pdbx_strand_id
1 'polypeptide(L)'
;IFTIAIFVIGGIFGYKKIVSDEREKKIIQMFNKDVLNSFVENKKSVIERLKTSNKEEADKIYNEYLETNQLILENINTEHLDFLNNIYNKDSKYYFTEKDWKTANKFLNNYDLEIFDLAETEVSIIEVPNYYYNIFKDYVTDDYREYLEITSKENEELYYTDGSILVSYNKIADGLLTWENFLKKYPNSDLAEKANEECNTYRRIYILGSYNSPTREGELY
;
A
#
# COMPACT_ATOMS: atom_id res chain seq x y z
N ILE A 1 22.45 23.15 -45.33
CA ILE A 1 23.01 22.81 -43.97
C ILE A 1 21.89 22.58 -42.94
N PHE A 2 20.66 23.14 -43.14
CA PHE A 2 19.55 22.98 -42.15
C PHE A 2 18.83 21.64 -42.21
N THR A 3 18.94 20.83 -43.26
CA THR A 3 18.15 19.57 -43.43
C THR A 3 18.73 18.38 -42.66
N ILE A 4 20.03 18.39 -42.32
CA ILE A 4 20.71 17.29 -41.62
C ILE A 4 20.38 17.29 -40.12
N ALA A 5 20.19 18.47 -39.50
CA ALA A 5 19.91 18.58 -38.08
C ALA A 5 18.51 18.01 -37.67
N ILE A 6 17.51 18.12 -38.55
CA ILE A 6 16.15 17.64 -38.28
C ILE A 6 16.11 16.10 -38.27
N PHE A 7 16.88 15.43 -39.13
CA PHE A 7 16.93 13.96 -39.18
C PHE A 7 17.62 13.35 -37.96
N VAL A 8 18.67 14.01 -37.43
CA VAL A 8 19.38 13.53 -36.24
C VAL A 8 18.50 13.67 -34.98
N ILE A 9 17.79 14.79 -34.84
CA ILE A 9 16.89 15.01 -33.71
C ILE A 9 15.70 14.03 -33.77
N GLY A 10 15.06 13.87 -34.91
CA GLY A 10 13.98 12.90 -35.11
C GLY A 10 14.40 11.45 -34.87
N GLY A 11 15.62 11.07 -35.30
CA GLY A 11 16.20 9.76 -35.05
C GLY A 11 16.47 9.49 -33.58
N ILE A 12 17.00 10.47 -32.84
CA ILE A 12 17.28 10.36 -31.40
C ILE A 12 15.96 10.25 -30.60
N PHE A 13 14.94 11.03 -30.93
CA PHE A 13 13.65 10.96 -30.28
C PHE A 13 12.92 9.63 -30.59
N GLY A 14 12.94 9.19 -31.83
CA GLY A 14 12.38 7.91 -32.25
C GLY A 14 13.06 6.72 -31.57
N TYR A 15 14.40 6.72 -31.53
CA TYR A 15 15.18 5.68 -30.84
C TYR A 15 14.91 5.65 -29.33
N LYS A 16 14.91 6.82 -28.66
CA LYS A 16 14.59 6.91 -27.23
C LYS A 16 13.17 6.41 -26.92
N LYS A 17 12.19 6.68 -27.77
CA LYS A 17 10.82 6.19 -27.61
C LYS A 17 10.75 4.67 -27.77
N ILE A 18 11.37 4.10 -28.81
CA ILE A 18 11.40 2.65 -29.05
C ILE A 18 12.07 1.91 -27.87
N VAL A 19 13.23 2.40 -27.41
CA VAL A 19 13.93 1.81 -26.25
C VAL A 19 13.11 1.93 -24.96
N SER A 20 12.41 3.05 -24.77
CA SER A 20 11.48 3.22 -23.65
C SER A 20 10.36 2.20 -23.68
N ASP A 21 9.71 2.00 -24.83
CA ASP A 21 8.60 1.05 -24.98
C ASP A 21 9.05 -0.41 -24.75
N GLU A 22 10.26 -0.77 -25.15
CA GLU A 22 10.83 -2.09 -24.87
C GLU A 22 11.16 -2.29 -23.38
N ARG A 23 11.69 -1.27 -22.70
CA ARG A 23 11.96 -1.34 -21.26
C ARG A 23 10.66 -1.47 -20.48
N GLU A 24 9.63 -0.70 -20.81
CA GLU A 24 8.31 -0.78 -20.20
C GLU A 24 7.70 -2.18 -20.35
N LYS A 25 7.80 -2.78 -21.55
CA LYS A 25 7.36 -4.17 -21.78
C LYS A 25 8.11 -5.17 -20.89
N LYS A 26 9.44 -5.02 -20.75
CA LYS A 26 10.25 -5.88 -19.89
C LYS A 26 9.84 -5.76 -18.42
N ILE A 27 9.56 -4.55 -17.92
CA ILE A 27 9.07 -4.33 -16.55
C ILE A 27 7.73 -5.08 -16.36
N ILE A 28 6.78 -4.90 -17.27
CA ILE A 28 5.46 -5.55 -17.17
C ILE A 28 5.59 -7.10 -17.24
N GLN A 29 6.55 -7.62 -18.00
CA GLN A 29 6.81 -9.06 -18.11
C GLN A 29 7.43 -9.68 -16.85
N MET A 30 7.93 -8.87 -15.89
CA MET A 30 8.42 -9.36 -14.61
C MET A 30 7.28 -9.82 -13.69
N PHE A 31 6.05 -9.34 -13.94
CA PHE A 31 4.90 -9.68 -13.12
C PHE A 31 4.16 -10.91 -13.64
N ASN A 32 3.95 -11.88 -12.76
CA ASN A 32 3.14 -13.07 -13.01
C ASN A 32 1.64 -12.68 -13.03
N LYS A 33 1.07 -12.56 -14.23
CA LYS A 33 -0.32 -12.12 -14.38
C LYS A 33 -1.34 -13.11 -13.83
N ASP A 34 -1.03 -14.40 -13.83
CA ASP A 34 -1.97 -15.41 -13.34
C ASP A 34 -2.17 -15.24 -11.83
N VAL A 35 -1.08 -14.96 -11.09
CA VAL A 35 -1.15 -14.69 -9.66
C VAL A 35 -1.87 -13.36 -9.38
N LEU A 36 -1.59 -12.31 -10.17
CA LEU A 36 -2.32 -11.03 -10.05
C LEU A 36 -3.80 -11.17 -10.38
N ASN A 37 -4.16 -12.01 -11.36
CA ASN A 37 -5.57 -12.26 -11.69
C ASN A 37 -6.31 -12.97 -10.55
N SER A 38 -5.64 -13.84 -9.77
CA SER A 38 -6.28 -14.47 -8.61
C SER A 38 -6.75 -13.45 -7.57
N PHE A 39 -5.97 -12.38 -7.37
CA PHE A 39 -6.34 -11.26 -6.51
C PHE A 39 -7.59 -10.52 -7.02
N VAL A 40 -7.66 -10.25 -8.33
CA VAL A 40 -8.83 -9.61 -8.96
C VAL A 40 -10.07 -10.50 -8.87
N GLU A 41 -9.93 -11.81 -9.08
CA GLU A 41 -11.07 -12.74 -8.98
C GLU A 41 -11.57 -12.86 -7.54
N ASN A 42 -10.68 -12.86 -6.54
CA ASN A 42 -11.07 -12.80 -5.12
C ASN A 42 -11.87 -11.52 -4.82
N LYS A 43 -11.41 -10.35 -5.31
CA LYS A 43 -12.14 -9.08 -5.20
C LYS A 43 -13.53 -9.15 -5.84
N LYS A 44 -13.65 -9.69 -7.04
CA LYS A 44 -14.95 -9.85 -7.72
C LYS A 44 -15.88 -10.73 -6.92
N SER A 45 -15.38 -11.85 -6.40
CA SER A 45 -16.16 -12.79 -5.59
C SER A 45 -16.73 -12.13 -4.34
N VAL A 46 -15.93 -11.36 -3.61
CA VAL A 46 -16.41 -10.66 -2.42
C VAL A 46 -17.44 -9.59 -2.76
N ILE A 47 -17.26 -8.82 -3.84
CA ILE A 47 -18.23 -7.81 -4.27
C ILE A 47 -19.59 -8.45 -4.61
N GLU A 48 -19.62 -9.63 -5.24
CA GLU A 48 -20.87 -10.33 -5.52
C GLU A 48 -21.57 -10.81 -4.22
N ARG A 49 -20.80 -11.28 -3.22
CA ARG A 49 -21.35 -11.65 -1.90
C ARG A 49 -21.96 -10.43 -1.20
N LEU A 50 -21.29 -9.28 -1.24
CA LEU A 50 -21.74 -8.04 -0.59
C LEU A 50 -23.06 -7.52 -1.14
N LYS A 51 -23.36 -7.71 -2.43
CA LYS A 51 -24.62 -7.26 -3.04
C LYS A 51 -25.88 -7.86 -2.42
N THR A 52 -25.76 -9.00 -1.79
CA THR A 52 -26.90 -9.75 -1.20
C THR A 52 -26.86 -9.83 0.32
N SER A 53 -25.81 -9.29 0.96
CA SER A 53 -25.64 -9.29 2.41
C SER A 53 -26.38 -8.12 3.08
N ASN A 54 -26.77 -8.29 4.34
CA ASN A 54 -27.03 -7.18 5.24
C ASN A 54 -25.72 -6.64 5.83
N LYS A 55 -25.75 -5.57 6.63
CA LYS A 55 -24.56 -4.92 7.15
C LYS A 55 -23.74 -5.81 8.07
N GLU A 56 -24.37 -6.52 8.99
CA GLU A 56 -23.73 -7.42 9.94
C GLU A 56 -23.10 -8.65 9.25
N GLU A 57 -23.71 -9.10 8.15
CA GLU A 57 -23.10 -10.11 7.28
C GLU A 57 -21.91 -9.55 6.50
N ALA A 58 -21.99 -8.31 6.05
CA ALA A 58 -20.89 -7.64 5.34
C ALA A 58 -19.66 -7.45 6.23
N ASP A 59 -19.84 -7.16 7.53
CA ASP A 59 -18.75 -7.10 8.51
C ASP A 59 -18.02 -8.45 8.64
N LYS A 60 -18.76 -9.55 8.67
CA LYS A 60 -18.17 -10.91 8.67
C LYS A 60 -17.45 -11.21 7.36
N ILE A 61 -18.05 -10.83 6.23
CA ILE A 61 -17.43 -10.98 4.90
C ILE A 61 -16.12 -10.19 4.83
N TYR A 62 -16.05 -8.98 5.42
CA TYR A 62 -14.82 -8.21 5.51
C TYR A 62 -13.71 -8.96 6.25
N ASN A 63 -14.02 -9.51 7.43
CA ASN A 63 -13.02 -10.24 8.22
C ASN A 63 -12.51 -11.49 7.48
N GLU A 64 -13.40 -12.29 6.88
CA GLU A 64 -13.04 -13.45 6.06
C GLU A 64 -12.20 -13.05 4.82
N TYR A 65 -12.57 -11.94 4.20
CA TYR A 65 -11.87 -11.43 3.03
C TYR A 65 -10.46 -10.96 3.37
N LEU A 66 -10.29 -10.27 4.50
CA LEU A 66 -9.00 -9.80 4.98
C LEU A 66 -7.99 -10.96 5.11
N GLU A 67 -8.40 -12.06 5.77
CA GLU A 67 -7.57 -13.26 5.93
C GLU A 67 -7.21 -13.90 4.58
N THR A 68 -8.21 -14.08 3.72
CA THR A 68 -8.00 -14.70 2.40
C THR A 68 -7.11 -13.83 1.51
N ASN A 69 -7.32 -12.52 1.54
CA ASN A 69 -6.58 -11.57 0.73
C ASN A 69 -5.11 -11.49 1.15
N GLN A 70 -4.82 -11.58 2.45
CA GLN A 70 -3.46 -11.65 2.97
C GLN A 70 -2.70 -12.87 2.42
N LEU A 71 -3.32 -14.05 2.40
CA LEU A 71 -2.71 -15.26 1.83
C LEU A 71 -2.41 -15.10 0.33
N ILE A 72 -3.29 -14.43 -0.42
CA ILE A 72 -3.06 -14.16 -1.84
C ILE A 72 -1.89 -13.19 -2.02
N LEU A 73 -1.79 -12.14 -1.20
CA LEU A 73 -0.66 -11.21 -1.23
C LEU A 73 0.66 -11.86 -0.85
N GLU A 74 0.68 -12.72 0.14
CA GLU A 74 1.86 -13.52 0.50
C GLU A 74 2.33 -14.37 -0.69
N ASN A 75 1.39 -15.00 -1.41
CA ASN A 75 1.71 -15.74 -2.64
C ASN A 75 2.23 -14.83 -3.74
N ILE A 76 1.61 -13.65 -3.96
CA ILE A 76 2.09 -12.65 -4.93
C ILE A 76 3.53 -12.25 -4.60
N ASN A 77 3.83 -11.92 -3.36
CA ASN A 77 5.16 -11.51 -2.94
C ASN A 77 6.18 -12.65 -3.06
N THR A 78 5.79 -13.88 -2.74
CA THR A 78 6.64 -15.08 -2.89
C THR A 78 7.00 -15.33 -4.35
N GLU A 79 6.04 -15.24 -5.26
CA GLU A 79 6.26 -15.42 -6.71
C GLU A 79 7.16 -14.32 -7.33
N HIS A 80 7.26 -13.17 -6.68
CA HIS A 80 8.07 -12.04 -7.13
C HIS A 80 9.31 -11.79 -6.27
N LEU A 81 9.62 -12.67 -5.32
CA LEU A 81 10.66 -12.47 -4.29
C LEU A 81 12.04 -12.18 -4.88
N ASP A 82 12.47 -12.93 -5.92
CA ASP A 82 13.77 -12.73 -6.56
C ASP A 82 13.88 -11.33 -7.20
N PHE A 83 12.82 -10.89 -7.83
CA PHE A 83 12.72 -9.55 -8.41
C PHE A 83 12.71 -8.47 -7.32
N LEU A 84 11.86 -8.58 -6.30
CA LEU A 84 11.72 -7.59 -5.23
C LEU A 84 13.02 -7.42 -4.43
N ASN A 85 13.70 -8.51 -4.09
CA ASN A 85 14.99 -8.47 -3.37
C ASN A 85 16.14 -7.87 -4.17
N ASN A 86 16.02 -7.77 -5.48
CA ASN A 86 17.08 -7.29 -6.36
C ASN A 86 16.79 -5.95 -7.04
N ILE A 87 15.66 -5.31 -6.71
CA ILE A 87 15.18 -4.11 -7.38
C ILE A 87 16.13 -2.90 -7.21
N TYR A 88 16.89 -2.84 -6.12
CA TYR A 88 17.92 -1.83 -5.84
C TYR A 88 19.33 -2.24 -6.26
N ASN A 89 19.56 -3.50 -6.59
CA ASN A 89 20.88 -3.99 -6.98
C ASN A 89 21.22 -3.56 -8.40
N LYS A 90 22.13 -2.58 -8.55
CA LYS A 90 22.54 -1.99 -9.84
C LYS A 90 23.14 -3.01 -10.82
N ASP A 91 23.71 -4.11 -10.30
CA ASP A 91 24.28 -5.19 -11.11
C ASP A 91 23.22 -6.25 -11.50
N SER A 92 22.02 -6.14 -10.97
CA SER A 92 20.91 -7.04 -11.26
C SER A 92 20.19 -6.64 -12.55
N LYS A 93 19.70 -7.65 -13.28
CA LYS A 93 18.72 -7.45 -14.36
C LYS A 93 17.40 -6.83 -13.89
N TYR A 94 17.13 -6.90 -12.58
CA TYR A 94 15.93 -6.39 -11.92
C TYR A 94 16.07 -4.96 -11.41
N TYR A 95 17.25 -4.33 -11.52
CA TYR A 95 17.42 -2.96 -11.08
C TYR A 95 16.40 -2.01 -11.69
N PHE A 96 15.73 -1.24 -10.81
CA PHE A 96 14.75 -0.22 -11.20
C PHE A 96 15.31 1.19 -11.10
N THR A 97 15.09 1.96 -12.15
CA THR A 97 15.19 3.42 -12.13
C THR A 97 13.85 4.02 -11.64
N GLU A 98 13.84 5.31 -11.30
CA GLU A 98 12.61 6.03 -10.95
C GLU A 98 11.49 5.87 -12.02
N LYS A 99 11.88 5.82 -13.30
CA LYS A 99 10.92 5.58 -14.39
C LYS A 99 10.36 4.17 -14.36
N ASP A 100 11.16 3.18 -14.01
CA ASP A 100 10.73 1.78 -13.92
C ASP A 100 9.73 1.59 -12.78
N TRP A 101 9.97 2.23 -11.62
CA TRP A 101 9.02 2.28 -10.50
C TRP A 101 7.65 2.82 -10.93
N LYS A 102 7.64 3.97 -11.63
CA LYS A 102 6.40 4.56 -12.15
C LYS A 102 5.68 3.64 -13.13
N THR A 103 6.43 2.94 -13.98
CA THR A 103 5.87 1.98 -14.94
C THR A 103 5.27 0.77 -14.24
N ALA A 104 5.98 0.22 -13.25
CA ALA A 104 5.52 -0.92 -12.46
C ALA A 104 4.25 -0.59 -11.68
N ASN A 105 4.24 0.52 -10.94
CA ASN A 105 3.07 0.95 -10.18
C ASN A 105 1.88 1.28 -11.08
N LYS A 106 2.10 1.95 -12.23
CA LYS A 106 1.03 2.16 -13.20
C LYS A 106 0.44 0.85 -13.73
N PHE A 107 1.25 -0.19 -13.89
CA PHE A 107 0.76 -1.51 -14.28
C PHE A 107 0.00 -2.19 -13.14
N LEU A 108 0.56 -2.23 -11.93
CA LEU A 108 -0.04 -2.84 -10.75
C LEU A 108 -1.34 -2.16 -10.31
N ASN A 109 -1.46 -0.85 -10.50
CA ASN A 109 -2.70 -0.11 -10.19
C ASN A 109 -3.92 -0.60 -10.99
N ASN A 110 -3.73 -1.29 -12.15
CA ASN A 110 -4.85 -1.96 -12.82
C ASN A 110 -5.37 -3.18 -12.05
N TYR A 111 -4.64 -3.61 -11.05
CA TYR A 111 -4.98 -4.71 -10.13
C TYR A 111 -5.27 -4.20 -8.72
N ASP A 112 -5.35 -2.88 -8.49
CA ASP A 112 -5.43 -2.22 -7.19
C ASP A 112 -4.25 -2.56 -6.26
N LEU A 113 -3.08 -2.78 -6.83
CA LEU A 113 -1.83 -3.08 -6.15
C LEU A 113 -0.78 -2.02 -6.45
N GLU A 114 0.23 -1.92 -5.59
CA GLU A 114 1.42 -1.09 -5.80
C GLU A 114 2.66 -1.73 -5.17
N ILE A 115 3.85 -1.33 -5.63
CA ILE A 115 5.10 -1.68 -4.95
C ILE A 115 5.31 -0.69 -3.83
N PHE A 116 5.45 -1.18 -2.64
CA PHE A 116 5.73 -0.44 -1.43
C PHE A 116 7.18 -0.65 -1.00
N ASP A 117 7.85 0.43 -0.66
CA ASP A 117 9.24 0.48 -0.25
C ASP A 117 9.32 0.95 1.21
N LEU A 118 9.68 0.02 2.10
CA LEU A 118 9.81 0.26 3.54
C LEU A 118 11.22 0.66 3.98
N ALA A 119 12.11 1.04 3.10
CA ALA A 119 13.50 1.40 3.34
C ALA A 119 14.49 0.43 2.64
N GLU A 120 14.75 0.65 1.37
CA GLU A 120 15.81 0.03 0.53
C GLU A 120 16.00 -1.50 0.64
N THR A 121 15.58 -2.12 1.74
CA THR A 121 15.78 -3.54 2.06
C THR A 121 14.50 -4.36 2.14
N GLU A 122 13.35 -3.71 2.20
CA GLU A 122 12.05 -4.39 2.36
C GLU A 122 11.04 -3.85 1.38
N VAL A 123 11.09 -4.39 0.16
CA VAL A 123 10.18 -4.04 -0.93
C VAL A 123 9.13 -5.13 -1.06
N SER A 124 7.86 -4.73 -1.10
CA SER A 124 6.74 -5.65 -1.24
C SER A 124 5.67 -5.10 -2.19
N ILE A 125 4.83 -6.00 -2.71
CA ILE A 125 3.62 -5.63 -3.43
C ILE A 125 2.48 -5.66 -2.41
N ILE A 126 1.78 -4.53 -2.29
CA ILE A 126 0.66 -4.35 -1.36
C ILE A 126 -0.56 -3.79 -2.10
N GLU A 127 -1.71 -3.77 -1.43
CA GLU A 127 -2.89 -3.07 -1.92
C GLU A 127 -2.70 -1.55 -1.90
N VAL A 128 -3.36 -0.86 -2.84
CA VAL A 128 -3.45 0.60 -2.78
C VAL A 128 -4.12 1.07 -1.48
N PRO A 129 -3.76 2.24 -0.91
CA PRO A 129 -4.15 2.66 0.43
C PRO A 129 -5.64 2.58 0.76
N ASN A 130 -6.50 2.87 -0.22
CA ASN A 130 -7.96 2.91 -0.04
C ASN A 130 -8.70 1.65 -0.51
N TYR A 131 -7.97 0.54 -0.72
CA TYR A 131 -8.49 -0.70 -1.28
C TYR A 131 -9.72 -1.24 -0.55
N TYR A 132 -9.59 -1.53 0.74
CA TYR A 132 -10.68 -2.09 1.55
C TYR A 132 -11.82 -1.10 1.74
N TYR A 133 -11.52 0.19 1.97
CA TYR A 133 -12.53 1.22 2.09
C TYR A 133 -13.42 1.28 0.83
N ASN A 134 -12.83 1.27 -0.35
CA ASN A 134 -13.58 1.33 -1.61
C ASN A 134 -14.46 0.11 -1.88
N ILE A 135 -14.08 -1.07 -1.38
CA ILE A 135 -14.87 -2.30 -1.53
C ILE A 135 -16.05 -2.31 -0.54
N PHE A 136 -15.83 -1.92 0.71
CA PHE A 136 -16.73 -2.24 1.80
C PHE A 136 -17.58 -1.08 2.33
N LYS A 137 -17.18 0.18 2.13
CA LYS A 137 -17.79 1.38 2.76
C LYS A 137 -19.32 1.50 2.66
N ASP A 138 -19.91 1.00 1.58
CA ASP A 138 -21.34 1.10 1.30
C ASP A 138 -22.14 -0.09 1.83
N TYR A 139 -21.47 -1.12 2.34
CA TYR A 139 -22.08 -2.40 2.73
C TYR A 139 -22.04 -2.66 4.24
N VAL A 140 -20.94 -2.25 4.90
CA VAL A 140 -20.68 -2.56 6.32
C VAL A 140 -21.43 -1.66 7.30
N THR A 141 -21.39 -2.00 8.58
CA THR A 141 -21.90 -1.17 9.67
C THR A 141 -21.12 0.14 9.81
N ASP A 142 -21.63 1.09 10.59
CA ASP A 142 -21.05 2.43 10.69
C ASP A 142 -19.69 2.44 11.38
N ASP A 143 -19.44 1.53 12.34
CA ASP A 143 -18.16 1.35 13.00
C ASP A 143 -17.10 0.76 12.06
N TYR A 144 -17.43 -0.28 11.28
CA TYR A 144 -16.53 -0.80 10.25
C TYR A 144 -16.22 0.23 9.18
N ARG A 145 -17.22 0.98 8.73
CA ARG A 145 -17.00 2.04 7.74
C ARG A 145 -16.04 3.12 8.25
N GLU A 146 -16.23 3.60 9.50
CA GLU A 146 -15.38 4.62 10.10
C GLU A 146 -13.95 4.08 10.33
N TYR A 147 -13.81 2.83 10.79
CA TYR A 147 -12.52 2.17 10.90
C TYR A 147 -11.77 2.12 9.56
N LEU A 148 -12.44 1.67 8.50
CA LEU A 148 -11.87 1.60 7.16
C LEU A 148 -11.51 2.97 6.59
N GLU A 149 -12.29 4.02 6.91
CA GLU A 149 -11.97 5.38 6.51
C GLU A 149 -10.71 5.91 7.21
N ILE A 150 -10.56 5.63 8.50
CA ILE A 150 -9.38 6.02 9.28
C ILE A 150 -8.14 5.31 8.74
N THR A 151 -8.16 3.99 8.63
CA THR A 151 -7.02 3.20 8.14
C THR A 151 -6.65 3.53 6.69
N SER A 152 -7.63 3.83 5.83
CA SER A 152 -7.37 4.29 4.46
C SER A 152 -6.58 5.60 4.43
N LYS A 153 -6.92 6.57 5.27
CA LYS A 153 -6.20 7.85 5.39
C LYS A 153 -4.80 7.69 5.94
N GLU A 154 -4.61 6.79 6.91
CA GLU A 154 -3.31 6.48 7.48
C GLU A 154 -2.40 5.78 6.47
N ASN A 155 -2.94 4.90 5.63
CA ASN A 155 -2.20 4.25 4.55
C ASN A 155 -1.83 5.23 3.41
N GLU A 156 -2.62 6.29 3.17
CA GLU A 156 -2.28 7.34 2.21
C GLU A 156 -1.14 8.25 2.71
N GLU A 157 -1.05 8.50 4.01
CA GLU A 157 -0.01 9.30 4.62
C GLU A 157 0.54 8.58 5.86
N LEU A 158 1.56 7.75 5.63
CA LEU A 158 2.22 7.03 6.72
C LEU A 158 2.76 7.99 7.77
N TYR A 159 2.41 7.76 9.02
CA TYR A 159 2.87 8.57 10.14
C TYR A 159 4.17 8.05 10.77
N TYR A 160 4.47 6.76 10.55
CA TYR A 160 5.60 6.07 11.16
C TYR A 160 6.09 4.93 10.27
N THR A 161 7.40 4.78 10.14
CA THR A 161 8.05 3.63 9.48
C THR A 161 9.50 3.49 9.95
N ASP A 162 10.01 2.26 9.98
CA ASP A 162 11.41 1.92 10.31
C ASP A 162 11.98 2.72 11.51
N GLY A 163 11.22 2.80 12.59
CA GLY A 163 11.67 3.52 13.80
C GLY A 163 11.68 5.05 13.67
N SER A 164 11.13 5.62 12.59
CA SER A 164 11.11 7.06 12.34
C SER A 164 9.69 7.62 12.28
N ILE A 165 9.48 8.80 12.86
CA ILE A 165 8.25 9.56 12.74
C ILE A 165 8.33 10.39 11.45
N LEU A 166 7.37 10.21 10.55
CA LEU A 166 7.34 10.83 9.23
C LEU A 166 6.51 12.12 9.18
N VAL A 167 5.73 12.39 10.21
CA VAL A 167 4.80 13.52 10.29
C VAL A 167 5.09 14.38 11.53
N SER A 168 4.45 15.54 11.64
CA SER A 168 4.58 16.38 12.84
C SER A 168 3.94 15.74 14.07
N TYR A 169 4.41 16.07 15.28
CA TYR A 169 3.80 15.63 16.52
C TYR A 169 2.32 16.05 16.66
N ASN A 170 1.91 17.17 16.06
CA ASN A 170 0.49 17.53 15.99
C ASN A 170 -0.33 16.49 15.22
N LYS A 171 0.17 15.98 14.10
CA LYS A 171 -0.49 14.90 13.36
C LYS A 171 -0.53 13.58 14.14
N ILE A 172 0.52 13.27 14.92
CA ILE A 172 0.49 12.13 15.85
C ILE A 172 -0.59 12.31 16.91
N ALA A 173 -0.72 13.52 17.48
CA ALA A 173 -1.78 13.82 18.44
C ALA A 173 -3.18 13.74 17.81
N ASP A 174 -3.37 14.23 16.59
CA ASP A 174 -4.62 14.13 15.84
C ASP A 174 -5.01 12.68 15.56
N GLY A 175 -4.03 11.82 15.17
CA GLY A 175 -4.23 10.38 15.00
C GLY A 175 -4.66 9.70 16.31
N LEU A 176 -3.95 10.00 17.43
CA LEU A 176 -4.33 9.53 18.75
C LEU A 176 -5.78 9.89 19.10
N LEU A 177 -6.16 11.16 18.94
CA LEU A 177 -7.51 11.63 19.22
C LEU A 177 -8.56 10.98 18.29
N THR A 178 -8.20 10.68 17.04
CA THR A 178 -9.08 10.00 16.09
C THR A 178 -9.44 8.60 16.61
N TRP A 179 -8.44 7.81 17.03
CA TRP A 179 -8.66 6.47 17.58
C TRP A 179 -9.35 6.49 18.95
N GLU A 180 -9.03 7.45 19.84
CA GLU A 180 -9.76 7.62 21.09
C GLU A 180 -11.26 7.95 20.86
N ASN A 181 -11.57 8.78 19.86
CA ASN A 181 -12.94 9.09 19.51
C ASN A 181 -13.67 7.87 18.90
N PHE A 182 -13.01 7.08 18.07
CA PHE A 182 -13.56 5.83 17.57
C PHE A 182 -13.94 4.88 18.72
N LEU A 183 -13.01 4.62 19.64
CA LEU A 183 -13.23 3.75 20.80
C LEU A 183 -14.35 4.25 21.71
N LYS A 184 -14.44 5.58 21.91
CA LYS A 184 -15.52 6.18 22.68
C LYS A 184 -16.88 6.06 22.00
N LYS A 185 -16.93 6.15 20.69
CA LYS A 185 -18.16 6.08 19.89
C LYS A 185 -18.65 4.64 19.72
N TYR A 186 -17.71 3.68 19.59
CA TYR A 186 -18.00 2.28 19.30
C TYR A 186 -17.32 1.32 20.30
N PRO A 187 -17.63 1.43 21.59
CA PRO A 187 -16.93 0.66 22.63
C PRO A 187 -17.19 -0.87 22.57
N ASN A 188 -18.21 -1.28 21.85
CA ASN A 188 -18.61 -2.69 21.68
C ASN A 188 -18.41 -3.19 20.25
N SER A 189 -17.68 -2.46 19.40
CA SER A 189 -17.33 -2.92 18.06
C SER A 189 -16.42 -4.13 18.12
N ASP A 190 -16.57 -5.07 17.21
CA ASP A 190 -15.64 -6.19 17.02
C ASP A 190 -14.23 -5.69 16.62
N LEU A 191 -14.12 -4.44 16.15
CA LEU A 191 -12.85 -3.76 15.81
C LEU A 191 -12.24 -2.99 16.99
N ALA A 192 -12.88 -2.97 18.18
CA ALA A 192 -12.41 -2.17 19.31
C ALA A 192 -11.01 -2.58 19.80
N GLU A 193 -10.67 -3.88 19.75
CA GLU A 193 -9.33 -4.35 20.13
C GLU A 193 -8.27 -3.81 19.16
N LYS A 194 -8.48 -3.94 17.85
CA LYS A 194 -7.58 -3.42 16.81
C LYS A 194 -7.43 -1.89 16.92
N ALA A 195 -8.54 -1.18 17.09
CA ALA A 195 -8.52 0.27 17.29
C ALA A 195 -7.77 0.69 18.56
N ASN A 196 -7.84 -0.11 19.64
CA ASN A 196 -7.08 0.15 20.86
C ASN A 196 -5.56 -0.11 20.69
N GLU A 197 -5.17 -1.07 19.87
CA GLU A 197 -3.77 -1.31 19.51
C GLU A 197 -3.19 -0.11 18.76
N GLU A 198 -3.91 0.42 17.76
CA GLU A 198 -3.52 1.63 17.04
C GLU A 198 -3.45 2.85 17.98
N CYS A 199 -4.48 3.06 18.79
CA CYS A 199 -4.51 4.12 19.81
C CYS A 199 -3.29 4.05 20.74
N ASN A 200 -2.91 2.87 21.20
CA ASN A 200 -1.74 2.66 22.07
C ASN A 200 -0.42 2.91 21.33
N THR A 201 -0.36 2.57 20.04
CA THR A 201 0.81 2.86 19.20
C THR A 201 1.00 4.36 19.04
N TYR A 202 -0.04 5.11 18.69
CA TYR A 202 0.00 6.57 18.64
C TYR A 202 0.37 7.20 20.00
N ARG A 203 -0.22 6.72 21.10
CA ARG A 203 0.08 7.20 22.46
C ARG A 203 1.53 6.98 22.84
N ARG A 204 2.07 5.79 22.56
CA ARG A 204 3.48 5.47 22.80
C ARG A 204 4.40 6.39 22.00
N ILE A 205 4.13 6.58 20.71
CA ILE A 205 4.92 7.45 19.83
C ILE A 205 4.83 8.91 20.30
N TYR A 206 3.64 9.38 20.68
CA TYR A 206 3.46 10.74 21.17
C TYR A 206 4.22 11.03 22.45
N ILE A 207 4.25 10.08 23.41
CA ILE A 207 4.90 10.26 24.72
C ILE A 207 6.41 10.02 24.66
N LEU A 208 6.83 8.95 24.00
CA LEU A 208 8.22 8.47 24.05
C LEU A 208 9.00 8.83 22.78
N GLY A 209 8.32 9.17 21.69
CA GLY A 209 8.92 9.23 20.36
C GLY A 209 9.14 7.84 19.79
N SER A 210 10.09 7.74 18.87
CA SER A 210 10.51 6.50 18.25
C SER A 210 12.01 6.33 18.35
N TYR A 211 12.51 5.14 17.95
CA TYR A 211 13.95 4.83 18.04
C TYR A 211 14.83 5.88 17.34
N ASN A 212 14.44 6.30 16.13
CA ASN A 212 15.17 7.31 15.37
C ASN A 212 14.67 8.76 15.57
N SER A 213 13.59 8.95 16.34
CA SER A 213 12.98 10.26 16.62
C SER A 213 12.51 10.34 18.08
N PRO A 214 13.43 10.27 19.07
CA PRO A 214 13.08 10.30 20.48
C PRO A 214 12.58 11.69 20.89
N THR A 215 11.60 11.75 21.82
CA THR A 215 11.09 13.02 22.38
C THR A 215 12.04 13.66 23.40
N ARG A 216 13.04 12.90 23.89
CA ARG A 216 14.05 13.38 24.85
C ARG A 216 15.43 12.95 24.41
N GLU A 217 16.42 13.83 24.52
CA GLU A 217 17.83 13.46 24.45
C GLU A 217 18.20 12.69 25.73
N GLY A 218 18.56 11.42 25.60
CA GLY A 218 19.06 10.57 26.68
C GLY A 218 18.23 9.29 26.89
N GLU A 219 18.88 8.18 26.50
CA GLU A 219 18.62 6.78 26.87
C GLU A 219 17.16 6.32 26.83
N LEU A 220 16.80 5.71 25.71
CA LEU A 220 15.74 4.70 25.63
C LEU A 220 16.29 3.43 26.29
N TYR A 221 15.77 3.07 27.46
CA TYR A 221 16.00 1.79 28.11
C TYR A 221 15.15 0.70 27.46
#